data_1c4fb77852d2d4021a44f5de5ba24a3c
#
_entry.id   1c4fb77852d2d4021a44f5de5ba24a3c
#
_cell.length_a   1.000
_cell.length_b   1.000
_cell.length_c   1.000
_cell.angle_alpha   90.00
_cell.angle_beta   90.00
_cell.angle_gamma   90.00
#
_symmetry.space_group_name_H-M   'P 1'
#
loop_
_entity.id
_entity.type
_entity.pdbx_description
1 polymer ?
#
loop_
_entity_poly.entity_id
_entity_poly.type
_entity_poly.pdbx_seq_one_letter_code
_entity_poly.pdbx_strand_id
1 'polypeptide(L)'
;LCQSGKEIRCKELILTTGTFLNGLIHIGETQIPAGRFDEKPSTGLSEQLAKYEMKIGRLKTGTPPRLDGDTINYDELEMQPADEDPYYFSFLTNKLHNKQIKCGMTYTNNVVHKIISDNISKSAMYSGNIKGVGPRYCPAIEDKIVKFKEKEKHQIFLEPEGLKDNTVYP
;
A
#
# COMPACT_ATOMS: atom_id res chain seq x y z
N LEU A 1 -7.24 -15.29 23.69
CA LEU A 1 -6.07 -15.11 24.54
C LEU A 1 -5.11 -14.13 23.85
N CYS A 2 -4.73 -13.06 24.53
CA CYS A 2 -3.80 -12.06 24.01
C CYS A 2 -2.33 -12.51 24.21
N GLN A 3 -1.40 -11.90 23.49
CA GLN A 3 0.04 -12.16 23.67
C GLN A 3 0.52 -11.90 25.12
N SER A 4 -0.13 -10.97 25.82
CA SER A 4 0.12 -10.69 27.24
C SER A 4 -0.39 -11.76 28.22
N GLY A 5 -1.02 -12.83 27.71
CA GLY A 5 -1.70 -13.85 28.52
C GLY A 5 -3.11 -13.46 28.97
N LYS A 6 -3.58 -12.23 28.67
CA LYS A 6 -4.92 -11.79 29.03
C LYS A 6 -5.99 -12.55 28.22
N GLU A 7 -6.96 -13.12 28.92
CA GLU A 7 -8.16 -13.70 28.31
C GLU A 7 -9.28 -12.64 28.21
N ILE A 8 -9.86 -12.51 27.04
CA ILE A 8 -11.03 -11.68 26.79
C ILE A 8 -12.16 -12.58 26.33
N ARG A 9 -13.27 -12.58 27.07
CA ARG A 9 -14.49 -13.32 26.69
C ARG A 9 -15.45 -12.38 25.99
N CYS A 10 -15.97 -12.80 24.86
CA CYS A 10 -16.96 -12.04 24.08
C CYS A 10 -17.96 -13.00 23.45
N LYS A 11 -19.13 -12.48 23.08
CA LYS A 11 -20.14 -13.24 22.33
C LYS A 11 -19.74 -13.36 20.85
N GLU A 12 -19.17 -12.30 20.32
CA GLU A 12 -18.82 -12.15 18.90
C GLU A 12 -17.44 -11.49 18.78
N LEU A 13 -16.72 -11.86 17.74
CA LEU A 13 -15.40 -11.31 17.42
C LEU A 13 -15.37 -10.88 15.96
N ILE A 14 -15.03 -9.62 15.71
CA ILE A 14 -14.81 -9.07 14.37
C ILE A 14 -13.30 -8.98 14.13
N LEU A 15 -12.83 -9.66 13.07
CA LEU A 15 -11.42 -9.66 12.67
C LEU A 15 -11.19 -8.62 11.57
N THR A 16 -10.34 -7.64 11.84
CA THR A 16 -9.96 -6.57 10.90
C THR A 16 -8.44 -6.48 10.83
N THR A 17 -7.79 -7.58 10.49
CA THR A 17 -6.35 -7.79 10.64
C THR A 17 -5.49 -7.13 9.57
N GLY A 18 -6.09 -6.52 8.55
CA GLY A 18 -5.34 -5.94 7.44
C GLY A 18 -4.45 -6.99 6.75
N THR A 19 -3.21 -6.62 6.46
CA THR A 19 -2.21 -7.46 5.77
C THR A 19 -1.18 -8.08 6.72
N PHE A 20 -1.44 -8.12 8.02
CA PHE A 20 -0.42 -8.40 9.03
C PHE A 20 -0.32 -9.86 9.46
N LEU A 21 -1.34 -10.70 9.17
CA LEU A 21 -1.31 -12.11 9.51
C LEU A 21 -0.21 -12.84 8.74
N ASN A 22 0.77 -13.37 9.47
CA ASN A 22 1.97 -13.99 8.88
C ASN A 22 2.59 -13.12 7.79
N GLY A 23 2.66 -11.81 8.05
CA GLY A 23 3.14 -10.81 7.10
C GLY A 23 4.58 -11.07 6.67
N LEU A 24 4.86 -10.85 5.39
CA LEU A 24 6.18 -11.01 4.79
C LEU A 24 6.42 -9.84 3.85
N ILE A 25 7.44 -9.03 4.17
CA ILE A 25 7.88 -7.91 3.32
C ILE A 25 8.89 -8.44 2.31
N HIS A 26 8.72 -8.04 1.06
CA HIS A 26 9.65 -8.29 -0.02
C HIS A 26 10.29 -6.96 -0.46
N ILE A 27 11.62 -6.89 -0.41
CA ILE A 27 12.42 -5.77 -0.93
C ILE A 27 13.44 -6.36 -1.89
N GLY A 28 13.16 -6.30 -3.19
CA GLY A 28 13.89 -7.06 -4.19
C GLY A 28 13.84 -8.55 -3.87
N GLU A 29 14.99 -9.19 -3.72
CA GLU A 29 15.12 -10.61 -3.37
C GLU A 29 15.08 -10.88 -1.85
N THR A 30 15.18 -9.83 -1.02
CA THR A 30 15.16 -9.96 0.44
C THR A 30 13.75 -10.17 0.95
N GLN A 31 13.58 -11.13 1.86
CA GLN A 31 12.32 -11.43 2.53
C GLN A 31 12.45 -11.21 4.02
N ILE A 32 11.56 -10.42 4.59
CA ILE A 32 11.57 -10.04 6.01
C ILE A 32 10.21 -10.38 6.62
N PRO A 33 10.12 -11.36 7.55
CA PRO A 33 8.91 -11.61 8.32
C PRO A 33 8.56 -10.38 9.16
N ALA A 34 7.51 -9.66 8.80
CA ALA A 34 7.13 -8.41 9.44
C ALA A 34 5.65 -8.09 9.21
N GLY A 35 5.09 -7.25 10.07
CA GLY A 35 3.82 -6.56 9.81
C GLY A 35 4.08 -5.33 8.96
N ARG A 36 4.43 -4.22 9.61
CA ARG A 36 5.05 -3.06 8.97
C ARG A 36 6.57 -3.21 8.96
N PHE A 37 7.24 -2.31 8.26
CA PHE A 37 8.70 -2.23 8.33
C PHE A 37 9.12 -2.00 9.80
N ASP A 38 10.11 -2.76 10.27
CA ASP A 38 10.58 -2.81 11.67
C ASP A 38 9.57 -3.30 12.72
N GLU A 39 8.41 -3.80 12.31
CA GLU A 39 7.41 -4.39 13.23
C GLU A 39 7.33 -5.92 13.05
N LYS A 40 7.12 -6.63 14.16
CA LYS A 40 6.93 -8.08 14.12
C LYS A 40 5.64 -8.46 13.41
N PRO A 41 5.60 -9.59 12.68
CA PRO A 41 4.38 -10.10 12.08
C PRO A 41 3.41 -10.59 13.16
N SER A 42 2.12 -10.57 12.87
CA SER A 42 1.10 -11.24 13.68
C SER A 42 1.06 -12.72 13.32
N THR A 43 1.56 -13.57 14.21
CA THR A 43 1.63 -15.03 14.01
C THR A 43 0.63 -15.76 14.91
N GLY A 44 0.26 -16.99 14.52
CA GLY A 44 -0.58 -17.89 15.32
C GLY A 44 -2.09 -17.74 15.08
N LEU A 45 -2.58 -16.57 14.64
CA LEU A 45 -4.02 -16.38 14.40
C LEU A 45 -4.48 -17.08 13.11
N SER A 46 -3.68 -17.07 12.06
CA SER A 46 -3.98 -17.78 10.80
C SER A 46 -4.16 -19.27 11.03
N GLU A 47 -3.28 -19.86 11.84
CA GLU A 47 -3.32 -21.28 12.19
C GLU A 47 -4.55 -21.61 13.04
N GLN A 48 -4.98 -20.70 13.91
CA GLN A 48 -6.24 -20.88 14.65
C GLN A 48 -7.45 -20.81 13.71
N LEU A 49 -7.50 -19.87 12.78
CA LEU A 49 -8.59 -19.76 11.83
C LEU A 49 -8.68 -21.00 10.91
N ALA A 50 -7.54 -21.56 10.51
CA ALA A 50 -7.49 -22.80 9.72
C ALA A 50 -8.14 -23.99 10.43
N LYS A 51 -8.07 -24.06 11.78
CA LYS A 51 -8.74 -25.11 12.56
C LYS A 51 -10.28 -25.05 12.48
N TYR A 52 -10.83 -23.92 12.11
CA TYR A 52 -12.28 -23.75 11.87
C TYR A 52 -12.64 -23.92 10.39
N GLU A 53 -11.80 -24.62 9.62
CA GLU A 53 -12.01 -24.93 8.20
C GLU A 53 -12.15 -23.66 7.31
N MET A 54 -11.72 -22.51 7.81
CA MET A 54 -11.68 -21.27 7.00
C MET A 54 -10.61 -21.39 5.93
N LYS A 55 -10.99 -21.10 4.69
CA LYS A 55 -10.03 -21.06 3.57
C LYS A 55 -9.10 -19.85 3.74
N ILE A 56 -7.84 -20.15 3.98
CA ILE A 56 -6.80 -19.12 4.11
C ILE A 56 -6.08 -18.98 2.77
N GLY A 57 -5.94 -17.77 2.32
CA GLY A 57 -5.19 -17.41 1.11
C GLY A 57 -4.14 -16.36 1.40
N ARG A 58 -3.23 -16.17 0.46
CA ARG A 58 -2.24 -15.11 0.54
C ARG A 58 -2.47 -14.12 -0.59
N LEU A 59 -2.55 -12.84 -0.22
CA LEU A 59 -2.63 -11.73 -1.16
C LEU A 59 -1.33 -10.93 -1.12
N LYS A 60 -0.97 -10.33 -2.25
CA LYS A 60 0.16 -9.41 -2.38
C LYS A 60 -0.38 -7.98 -2.45
N THR A 61 0.17 -7.08 -1.66
CA THR A 61 0.01 -5.64 -1.85
C THR A 61 1.37 -5.02 -2.16
N GLY A 62 1.40 -4.00 -3.02
CA GLY A 62 2.61 -3.22 -3.28
C GLY A 62 2.57 -1.90 -2.51
N THR A 63 3.73 -1.44 -2.09
CA THR A 63 3.92 -0.08 -1.57
C THR A 63 5.17 0.51 -2.21
N PRO A 64 5.12 1.77 -2.69
CA PRO A 64 6.30 2.45 -3.23
C PRO A 64 7.22 2.91 -2.10
N PRO A 65 8.49 3.25 -2.40
CA PRO A 65 9.36 3.93 -1.46
C PRO A 65 8.77 5.31 -1.12
N ARG A 66 8.97 5.75 0.12
CA ARG A 66 8.63 7.12 0.52
C ARG A 66 9.67 8.08 -0.03
N LEU A 67 9.21 9.25 -0.45
CA LEU A 67 10.06 10.32 -0.95
C LEU A 67 10.19 11.42 0.10
N ASP A 68 11.32 12.10 0.09
CA ASP A 68 11.52 13.34 0.84
C ASP A 68 10.93 14.49 0.03
N GLY A 69 9.90 15.14 0.57
CA GLY A 69 9.18 16.23 -0.09
C GLY A 69 10.05 17.43 -0.43
N ASP A 70 11.13 17.67 0.32
CA ASP A 70 12.07 18.77 0.02
C ASP A 70 12.90 18.53 -1.25
N THR A 71 12.93 17.28 -1.73
CA THR A 71 13.64 16.92 -2.99
C THR A 71 12.76 16.99 -4.23
N ILE A 72 11.48 17.29 -4.07
CA ILE A 72 10.49 17.31 -5.16
C ILE A 72 10.37 18.73 -5.73
N ASN A 73 10.55 18.87 -7.04
CA ASN A 73 10.28 20.13 -7.74
C ASN A 73 8.79 20.26 -8.04
N TYR A 74 8.03 20.81 -7.11
CA TYR A 74 6.59 21.02 -7.24
C TYR A 74 6.19 22.02 -8.32
N ASP A 75 7.08 22.93 -8.71
CA ASP A 75 6.79 23.95 -9.73
C ASP A 75 6.61 23.34 -11.13
N GLU A 76 7.14 22.14 -11.36
CA GLU A 76 6.99 21.40 -12.61
C GLU A 76 5.77 20.45 -12.62
N LEU A 77 5.00 20.41 -11.53
CA LEU A 77 3.91 19.45 -11.36
C LEU A 77 2.54 20.13 -11.53
N GLU A 78 1.62 19.38 -12.11
CA GLU A 78 0.21 19.73 -12.00
C GLU A 78 -0.26 19.48 -10.55
N MET A 79 -0.84 20.51 -9.93
CA MET A 79 -1.27 20.43 -8.54
C MET A 79 -2.77 20.23 -8.46
N GLN A 80 -3.19 19.07 -7.98
CA GLN A 80 -4.61 18.75 -7.74
C GLN A 80 -5.04 19.26 -6.37
N PRO A 81 -6.00 20.20 -6.30
CA PRO A 81 -6.57 20.65 -5.04
C PRO A 81 -7.51 19.60 -4.44
N ALA A 82 -7.82 19.77 -3.15
CA ALA A 82 -8.93 19.08 -2.52
C ALA A 82 -10.27 19.62 -3.05
N ASP A 83 -11.37 18.90 -2.75
CA ASP A 83 -12.72 19.31 -3.12
C ASP A 83 -13.08 20.67 -2.49
N GLU A 84 -13.69 21.55 -3.26
CA GLU A 84 -14.18 22.84 -2.77
C GLU A 84 -15.37 22.68 -1.83
N ASP A 85 -16.24 21.71 -2.12
CA ASP A 85 -17.41 21.34 -1.32
C ASP A 85 -17.36 19.86 -0.93
N PRO A 86 -16.58 19.50 0.12
CA PRO A 86 -16.32 18.12 0.46
C PRO A 86 -17.50 17.48 1.21
N TYR A 87 -17.77 16.22 0.89
CA TYR A 87 -18.64 15.36 1.71
C TYR A 87 -17.86 14.78 2.88
N TYR A 88 -18.44 14.83 4.07
CA TYR A 88 -17.82 14.31 5.29
C TYR A 88 -18.21 12.85 5.53
N PHE A 89 -17.28 12.05 6.06
CA PHE A 89 -17.55 10.67 6.44
C PHE A 89 -18.47 10.57 7.67
N SER A 90 -18.38 11.53 8.59
CA SER A 90 -19.23 11.58 9.77
C SER A 90 -20.40 12.53 9.55
N PHE A 91 -21.62 12.06 9.84
CA PHE A 91 -22.82 12.91 9.84
C PHE A 91 -22.80 14.02 10.92
N LEU A 92 -21.88 13.93 11.89
CA LEU A 92 -21.71 14.95 12.93
C LEU A 92 -20.74 16.05 12.51
N THR A 93 -19.99 15.87 11.42
CA THR A 93 -19.04 16.87 10.92
C THR A 93 -19.78 17.86 10.02
N ASN A 94 -19.66 19.13 10.30
CA ASN A 94 -20.34 20.22 9.59
C ASN A 94 -19.36 21.25 8.97
N LYS A 95 -18.05 21.11 9.19
CA LYS A 95 -17.03 21.99 8.64
C LYS A 95 -15.66 21.31 8.57
N LEU A 96 -14.81 21.79 7.67
CA LEU A 96 -13.40 21.43 7.61
C LEU A 96 -12.65 22.04 8.80
N HIS A 97 -11.88 21.22 9.49
CA HIS A 97 -11.05 21.63 10.63
C HIS A 97 -9.58 21.76 10.25
N ASN A 98 -9.11 20.98 9.27
CA ASN A 98 -7.72 20.93 8.87
C ASN A 98 -7.48 21.74 7.60
N LYS A 99 -6.28 22.33 7.51
CA LYS A 99 -5.81 22.93 6.26
C LYS A 99 -5.79 21.86 5.17
N GLN A 100 -6.39 22.16 4.03
CA GLN A 100 -6.33 21.30 2.85
C GLN A 100 -5.00 21.53 2.13
N ILE A 101 -4.36 20.45 1.71
CA ILE A 101 -3.13 20.46 0.93
C ILE A 101 -3.39 19.82 -0.44
N LYS A 102 -2.64 20.27 -1.43
CA LYS A 102 -2.74 19.78 -2.80
C LYS A 102 -1.82 18.57 -2.98
N CYS A 103 -2.21 17.63 -3.83
CA CYS A 103 -1.34 16.57 -4.31
C CYS A 103 -0.65 16.96 -5.61
N GLY A 104 0.62 16.61 -5.75
CA GLY A 104 1.32 16.74 -7.02
C GLY A 104 0.94 15.60 -7.96
N MET A 105 0.84 15.89 -9.26
CA MET A 105 0.57 14.89 -10.27
C MET A 105 1.68 14.86 -11.32
N THR A 106 2.21 13.67 -11.59
CA THR A 106 3.21 13.41 -12.61
C THR A 106 2.91 12.11 -13.36
N TYR A 107 3.79 11.73 -14.27
CA TYR A 107 3.60 10.54 -15.11
C TYR A 107 4.90 9.76 -15.26
N THR A 108 4.77 8.45 -15.41
CA THR A 108 5.87 7.62 -15.91
C THR A 108 6.14 7.94 -17.38
N ASN A 109 7.30 7.55 -17.87
CA ASN A 109 7.71 7.72 -19.26
C ASN A 109 8.37 6.43 -19.80
N ASN A 110 8.72 6.44 -21.09
CA ASN A 110 9.31 5.28 -21.74
C ASN A 110 10.64 4.82 -21.12
N VAL A 111 11.41 5.74 -20.52
CA VAL A 111 12.67 5.39 -19.83
C VAL A 111 12.35 4.57 -18.58
N VAL A 112 11.39 5.03 -17.78
CA VAL A 112 10.92 4.30 -16.59
C VAL A 112 10.30 2.96 -16.99
N HIS A 113 9.48 2.91 -18.05
CA HIS A 113 8.88 1.66 -18.55
C HIS A 113 9.95 0.65 -18.96
N LYS A 114 11.01 1.13 -19.65
CA LYS A 114 12.12 0.27 -20.05
C LYS A 114 12.87 -0.28 -18.83
N ILE A 115 13.19 0.56 -17.86
CA ILE A 115 13.89 0.12 -16.62
C ILE A 115 13.09 -0.97 -15.91
N ILE A 116 11.77 -0.77 -15.75
CA ILE A 116 10.89 -1.74 -15.09
C ILE A 116 10.82 -3.03 -15.91
N SER A 117 10.62 -2.93 -17.21
CA SER A 117 10.51 -4.10 -18.11
C SER A 117 11.80 -4.94 -18.12
N ASP A 118 12.97 -4.30 -18.16
CA ASP A 118 14.25 -4.97 -18.15
C ASP A 118 14.55 -5.69 -16.81
N ASN A 119 13.89 -5.27 -15.73
CA ASN A 119 14.05 -5.83 -14.39
C ASN A 119 12.84 -6.59 -13.87
N ILE A 120 11.82 -6.83 -14.70
CA ILE A 120 10.55 -7.43 -14.27
C ILE A 120 10.74 -8.80 -13.60
N SER A 121 11.71 -9.60 -14.06
CA SER A 121 12.02 -10.90 -13.47
C SER A 121 12.56 -10.84 -12.04
N LYS A 122 13.03 -9.66 -11.60
CA LYS A 122 13.49 -9.42 -10.22
C LYS A 122 12.36 -8.95 -9.29
N SER A 123 11.20 -8.57 -9.84
CA SER A 123 10.02 -8.24 -9.03
C SER A 123 9.55 -9.47 -8.28
N ALA A 124 9.26 -9.34 -6.99
CA ALA A 124 8.80 -10.43 -6.15
C ALA A 124 7.55 -11.14 -6.71
N MET A 125 6.69 -10.40 -7.40
CA MET A 125 5.48 -10.92 -8.05
C MET A 125 5.80 -11.75 -9.29
N TYR A 126 6.77 -11.33 -10.11
CA TYR A 126 7.08 -11.93 -11.41
C TYR A 126 8.25 -12.92 -11.34
N SER A 127 9.03 -12.90 -10.26
CA SER A 127 10.07 -13.90 -10.00
C SER A 127 9.55 -15.25 -9.51
N GLY A 128 8.24 -15.33 -9.17
CA GLY A 128 7.64 -16.53 -8.57
C GLY A 128 7.84 -16.65 -7.06
N ASN A 129 8.48 -15.67 -6.41
CA ASN A 129 8.68 -15.66 -4.97
C ASN A 129 7.37 -15.49 -4.19
N ILE A 130 6.38 -14.84 -4.78
CA ILE A 130 5.04 -14.71 -4.20
C ILE A 130 4.09 -15.67 -4.91
N LYS A 131 3.65 -16.70 -4.16
CA LYS A 131 2.59 -17.61 -4.58
C LYS A 131 1.24 -17.04 -4.12
N GLY A 132 0.74 -16.04 -4.81
CA GLY A 132 -0.53 -15.41 -4.45
C GLY A 132 -1.09 -14.59 -5.60
N VAL A 133 -2.33 -14.15 -5.43
CA VAL A 133 -3.01 -13.28 -6.40
C VAL A 133 -2.89 -11.84 -5.92
N GLY A 134 -2.46 -10.94 -6.79
CA GLY A 134 -2.51 -9.51 -6.50
C GLY A 134 -3.97 -9.04 -6.35
N PRO A 135 -4.24 -8.03 -5.50
CA PRO A 135 -5.57 -7.47 -5.36
C PRO A 135 -6.03 -6.85 -6.69
N ARG A 136 -7.33 -6.99 -6.97
CA ARG A 136 -7.91 -6.55 -8.25
C ARG A 136 -7.74 -5.05 -8.50
N TYR A 137 -7.82 -4.24 -7.44
CA TYR A 137 -7.90 -2.78 -7.52
C TYR A 137 -6.69 -2.04 -6.96
N CYS A 138 -5.61 -2.75 -6.65
CA CYS A 138 -4.35 -2.15 -6.19
C CYS A 138 -3.15 -2.74 -6.95
N PRO A 139 -3.05 -2.48 -8.25
CA PRO A 139 -1.91 -2.93 -9.04
C PRO A 139 -0.68 -2.10 -8.69
N ALA A 140 0.47 -2.74 -8.55
CA ALA A 140 1.75 -2.06 -8.50
C ALA A 140 2.11 -1.49 -9.88
N ILE A 141 3.10 -0.61 -9.95
CA ILE A 141 3.49 0.02 -11.22
C ILE A 141 3.96 -1.02 -12.26
N GLU A 142 4.67 -2.05 -11.83
CA GLU A 142 5.07 -3.15 -12.72
C GLU A 142 3.87 -3.91 -13.30
N ASP A 143 2.78 -4.07 -12.52
CA ASP A 143 1.54 -4.67 -13.02
C ASP A 143 0.91 -3.82 -14.12
N LYS A 144 0.94 -2.48 -13.96
CA LYS A 144 0.41 -1.55 -14.96
C LYS A 144 1.21 -1.63 -16.26
N ILE A 145 2.54 -1.67 -16.15
CA ILE A 145 3.43 -1.73 -17.32
C ILE A 145 3.30 -3.07 -18.05
N VAL A 146 3.13 -4.17 -17.33
CA VAL A 146 2.94 -5.49 -17.95
C VAL A 146 1.57 -5.64 -18.60
N LYS A 147 0.50 -5.16 -17.94
CA LYS A 147 -0.88 -5.33 -18.40
C LYS A 147 -1.32 -4.31 -19.45
N PHE A 148 -0.72 -3.12 -19.45
CA PHE A 148 -1.09 -1.99 -20.31
C PHE A 148 0.11 -1.48 -21.10
N LYS A 149 0.77 -2.39 -21.83
CA LYS A 149 2.01 -2.13 -22.59
C LYS A 149 1.84 -1.06 -23.66
N GLU A 150 0.62 -0.86 -24.14
CA GLU A 150 0.26 0.13 -25.14
C GLU A 150 0.21 1.57 -24.61
N LYS A 151 0.20 1.74 -23.27
CA LYS A 151 0.19 3.07 -22.66
C LYS A 151 1.60 3.64 -22.57
N GLU A 152 1.79 4.81 -23.14
CA GLU A 152 3.07 5.54 -23.10
C GLU A 152 3.40 6.11 -21.73
N LYS A 153 2.37 6.33 -20.89
CA LYS A 153 2.52 6.91 -19.55
C LYS A 153 1.44 6.40 -18.59
N HIS A 154 1.81 6.29 -17.32
CA HIS A 154 0.89 6.04 -16.21
C HIS A 154 0.95 7.20 -15.24
N GLN A 155 -0.19 7.63 -14.75
CA GLN A 155 -0.32 8.70 -13.77
C GLN A 155 0.22 8.28 -12.41
N ILE A 156 0.95 9.19 -11.78
CA ILE A 156 1.50 9.07 -10.43
C ILE A 156 1.03 10.29 -9.63
N PHE A 157 0.41 10.04 -8.49
CA PHE A 157 0.12 11.07 -7.51
C PHE A 157 1.23 11.14 -6.48
N LEU A 158 1.61 12.34 -6.10
CA LEU A 158 2.55 12.59 -5.01
C LEU A 158 1.74 13.11 -3.82
N GLU A 159 1.46 12.20 -2.89
CA GLU A 159 0.54 12.45 -1.79
C GLU A 159 1.33 12.65 -0.48
N PRO A 160 1.24 13.83 0.17
CA PRO A 160 1.81 14.00 1.51
C PRO A 160 1.19 13.02 2.50
N GLU A 161 2.00 12.30 3.26
CA GLU A 161 1.49 11.35 4.27
C GLU A 161 0.88 12.03 5.49
N GLY A 162 1.21 13.30 5.72
CA GLY A 162 0.68 14.05 6.85
C GLY A 162 0.81 15.56 6.70
N LEU A 163 0.20 16.30 7.63
CA LEU A 163 0.23 17.77 7.63
C LEU A 163 1.51 18.35 8.24
N LYS A 164 2.28 17.54 8.96
CA LYS A 164 3.49 17.96 9.70
C LYS A 164 4.71 17.15 9.32
N ASP A 165 4.54 16.18 8.46
CA ASP A 165 5.57 15.28 7.97
C ASP A 165 5.92 15.70 6.52
N ASN A 166 7.19 15.62 6.18
CA ASN A 166 7.68 15.90 4.83
C ASN A 166 7.72 14.66 3.94
N THR A 167 7.19 13.55 4.45
CA THR A 167 7.14 12.29 3.72
C THR A 167 6.05 12.31 2.65
N VAL A 168 6.41 11.94 1.44
CA VAL A 168 5.51 11.87 0.28
C VAL A 168 5.37 10.45 -0.21
N TYR A 169 4.14 10.02 -0.42
CA TYR A 169 3.75 8.75 -0.99
C TYR A 169 3.49 8.92 -2.49
N PRO A 170 4.30 8.32 -3.38
CA PRO A 170 4.11 8.39 -4.82
C PRO A 170 3.11 7.36 -5.36
#